data_d9320e63da287351976dbc3b39a2de13
#
_entry.id   d9320e63da287351976dbc3b39a2de13
#
_cell.length_a   1.000
_cell.length_b   1.000
_cell.length_c   1.000
_cell.angle_alpha   90.00
_cell.angle_beta   90.00
_cell.angle_gamma   90.00
#
_symmetry.space_group_name_H-M   'P 1'
#
loop_
_entity.id
_entity.type
_entity.pdbx_description
1 polymer ?
#
loop_
_entity_poly.entity_id
_entity_poly.type
_entity_poly.pdbx_seq_one_letter_code
_entity_poly.pdbx_strand_id
1 'polypeptide(L)'
;MSMPGSRIPAPALVIAVVFIITLAAGCSSPAPKPVYFPGYPIGYVERGMASWYGPGFHGNKTANGEQYDMNKLTAAHRTLPLGSIAIVRSTTTGKEVTIRINDRGPFAKGRVLDLSYAGARTLGMVGQGTAQIELRVIGFQGRTADMGFLRVQIGSFAEHQNAAILLQRAQRIYPAGRIQTVDLAGRRRYRVQIGEFKTETQAESAATRLEADLDVDSFVFRDDS
;
A
#
# COMPACT_ATOMS: atom_id res chain seq x y z
N MET A 1 66.91 26.17 80.61
CA MET A 1 67.57 25.64 79.40
C MET A 1 66.59 24.81 78.66
N SER A 2 65.94 25.46 77.71
CA SER A 2 64.81 24.86 76.94
C SER A 2 65.27 24.71 75.49
N MET A 3 65.20 23.49 74.97
CA MET A 3 65.46 23.26 73.55
C MET A 3 64.16 23.41 72.76
N PRO A 4 64.23 24.00 71.57
CA PRO A 4 63.04 24.13 70.72
C PRO A 4 62.77 22.86 69.89
N GLY A 5 61.53 22.45 69.90
CA GLY A 5 61.03 21.33 69.09
C GLY A 5 60.92 21.67 67.59
N SER A 6 61.51 20.86 66.78
CA SER A 6 61.39 20.91 65.34
C SER A 6 60.05 20.37 64.87
N ARG A 7 59.25 21.17 64.17
CA ARG A 7 58.03 20.76 63.48
C ARG A 7 58.40 20.31 62.10
N ILE A 8 58.06 19.08 61.76
CA ILE A 8 58.14 18.50 60.44
C ILE A 8 56.85 18.92 59.65
N PRO A 9 56.95 19.50 58.46
CA PRO A 9 55.75 19.77 57.67
C PRO A 9 55.26 18.50 57.01
N ALA A 10 53.95 18.26 57.09
CA ALA A 10 53.24 17.16 56.41
C ALA A 10 53.24 17.40 54.91
N PRO A 11 53.39 16.33 54.08
CA PRO A 11 53.26 16.44 52.62
C PRO A 11 51.79 16.70 52.22
N ALA A 12 51.60 17.77 51.44
CA ALA A 12 50.32 18.05 50.81
C ALA A 12 49.97 16.93 49.80
N LEU A 13 48.90 16.20 50.07
CA LEU A 13 48.34 15.20 49.19
C LEU A 13 47.61 15.91 48.04
N VAL A 14 48.24 15.99 46.84
CA VAL A 14 47.62 16.50 45.63
C VAL A 14 46.73 15.37 45.06
N ILE A 15 45.43 15.45 45.30
CA ILE A 15 44.44 14.56 44.66
C ILE A 15 44.22 15.06 43.24
N ALA A 16 44.85 14.39 42.27
CA ALA A 16 44.57 14.59 40.85
C ALA A 16 43.23 13.90 40.52
N VAL A 17 42.17 14.69 40.45
CA VAL A 17 40.87 14.21 39.93
C VAL A 17 40.99 14.08 38.42
N VAL A 18 41.23 12.84 37.97
CA VAL A 18 41.18 12.50 36.55
C VAL A 18 39.72 12.43 36.14
N PHE A 19 39.25 13.47 35.47
CA PHE A 19 37.91 13.52 34.85
C PHE A 19 37.95 12.62 33.60
N ILE A 20 37.51 11.35 33.72
CA ILE A 20 37.30 10.46 32.57
C ILE A 20 36.01 10.91 31.88
N ILE A 21 36.15 11.75 30.84
CA ILE A 21 35.05 12.02 29.89
C ILE A 21 34.87 10.78 29.03
N THR A 22 33.94 9.91 29.40
CA THR A 22 33.45 8.84 28.53
C THR A 22 32.64 9.48 27.41
N LEU A 23 33.25 9.67 26.23
CA LEU A 23 32.49 9.92 25.00
C LEU A 23 31.60 8.71 24.76
N ALA A 24 30.34 8.82 25.15
CA ALA A 24 29.29 7.93 24.64
C ALA A 24 29.12 8.25 23.15
N ALA A 25 29.86 7.54 22.28
CA ALA A 25 29.58 7.50 20.87
C ALA A 25 28.21 6.84 20.72
N GLY A 26 27.15 7.65 20.79
CA GLY A 26 25.81 7.21 20.44
C GLY A 26 25.82 6.80 18.97
N CYS A 27 25.79 5.47 18.70
CA CYS A 27 25.46 4.94 17.38
C CYS A 27 24.04 5.40 17.06
N SER A 28 23.87 6.62 16.54
CA SER A 28 22.64 6.99 15.87
C SER A 28 22.58 6.19 14.57
N SER A 29 21.86 5.09 14.59
CA SER A 29 21.48 4.41 13.35
C SER A 29 20.82 5.46 12.45
N PRO A 30 21.28 5.63 11.19
CA PRO A 30 20.64 6.57 10.29
C PRO A 30 19.16 6.19 10.21
N ALA A 31 18.27 7.17 10.37
CA ALA A 31 16.84 6.96 10.19
C ALA A 31 16.63 6.28 8.83
N PRO A 32 15.80 5.22 8.75
CA PRO A 32 15.55 4.52 7.51
C PRO A 32 15.11 5.56 6.48
N LYS A 33 15.81 5.62 5.34
CA LYS A 33 15.44 6.53 4.25
C LYS A 33 13.98 6.22 3.88
N PRO A 34 13.12 7.23 3.70
CA PRO A 34 11.75 7.01 3.30
C PRO A 34 11.78 6.23 1.98
N VAL A 35 11.14 5.06 1.97
CA VAL A 35 11.02 4.24 0.77
C VAL A 35 10.06 4.99 -0.14
N TYR A 36 10.60 5.59 -1.20
CA TYR A 36 9.83 6.31 -2.19
C TYR A 36 9.27 5.29 -3.22
N PHE A 37 7.96 5.19 -3.29
CA PHE A 37 7.29 4.43 -4.33
C PHE A 37 6.84 5.40 -5.43
N PRO A 38 7.19 5.17 -6.70
CA PRO A 38 6.68 5.99 -7.79
C PRO A 38 5.15 6.03 -7.77
N GLY A 39 4.57 7.22 -7.61
CA GLY A 39 3.13 7.44 -7.52
C GLY A 39 2.49 7.34 -6.14
N TYR A 40 3.14 6.72 -5.14
CA TYR A 40 2.58 6.54 -3.79
C TYR A 40 3.61 6.81 -2.69
N PRO A 41 4.01 8.08 -2.48
CA PRO A 41 4.92 8.44 -1.40
C PRO A 41 4.25 8.18 -0.04
N ILE A 42 5.09 8.00 1.00
CA ILE A 42 4.58 8.11 2.37
C ILE A 42 3.87 9.46 2.50
N GLY A 43 2.65 9.43 3.05
CA GLY A 43 1.77 10.60 3.09
C GLY A 43 0.81 10.71 1.90
N TYR A 44 0.88 9.80 0.90
CA TYR A 44 -0.16 9.73 -0.14
C TYR A 44 -1.55 9.60 0.48
N VAL A 45 -2.50 10.41 0.03
CA VAL A 45 -3.87 10.44 0.54
C VAL A 45 -4.84 10.19 -0.61
N GLU A 46 -5.78 9.28 -0.38
CA GLU A 46 -6.90 9.01 -1.28
C GLU A 46 -8.22 9.08 -0.50
N ARG A 47 -9.27 9.61 -1.13
CA ARG A 47 -10.61 9.68 -0.56
C ARG A 47 -11.60 8.99 -1.47
N GLY A 48 -12.56 8.30 -0.89
CA GLY A 48 -13.61 7.63 -1.64
C GLY A 48 -14.46 6.71 -0.80
N MET A 49 -15.28 5.92 -1.48
CA MET A 49 -16.12 4.93 -0.83
C MET A 49 -15.33 3.66 -0.53
N ALA A 50 -15.40 3.18 0.71
CA ALA A 50 -14.96 1.84 1.08
C ALA A 50 -16.16 0.92 1.28
N SER A 51 -15.94 -0.39 1.01
CA SER A 51 -16.82 -1.47 1.46
C SER A 51 -15.99 -2.51 2.23
N TRP A 52 -16.56 -3.66 2.51
CA TRP A 52 -15.86 -4.79 3.10
C TRP A 52 -16.33 -6.10 2.49
N TYR A 53 -15.44 -7.08 2.43
CA TYR A 53 -15.81 -8.39 1.91
C TYR A 53 -16.14 -9.36 3.04
N GLY A 54 -17.31 -10.00 2.83
CA GLY A 54 -17.97 -10.81 3.84
C GLY A 54 -17.33 -12.18 4.07
N PRO A 55 -17.97 -13.01 4.93
CA PRO A 55 -17.41 -14.30 5.35
C PRO A 55 -17.24 -15.33 4.23
N GLY A 56 -17.95 -15.20 3.11
CA GLY A 56 -17.81 -16.09 1.94
C GLY A 56 -16.45 -16.05 1.25
N PHE A 57 -15.61 -15.07 1.57
CA PHE A 57 -14.24 -14.97 1.03
C PHE A 57 -13.17 -15.55 1.97
N HIS A 58 -13.54 -15.85 3.22
CA HIS A 58 -12.61 -16.38 4.22
C HIS A 58 -11.94 -17.67 3.74
N GLY A 59 -10.59 -17.72 3.83
CA GLY A 59 -9.78 -18.84 3.35
C GLY A 59 -9.37 -18.78 1.87
N ASN A 60 -9.96 -17.90 1.06
CA ASN A 60 -9.56 -17.73 -0.33
C ASN A 60 -8.17 -17.09 -0.43
N LYS A 61 -7.44 -17.35 -1.53
CA LYS A 61 -6.16 -16.70 -1.79
C LYS A 61 -6.34 -15.23 -2.17
N THR A 62 -5.55 -14.37 -1.57
CA THR A 62 -5.41 -12.96 -1.92
C THR A 62 -4.37 -12.77 -3.02
N ALA A 63 -4.30 -11.57 -3.60
CA ALA A 63 -3.38 -11.26 -4.69
C ALA A 63 -1.90 -11.42 -4.32
N ASN A 64 -1.54 -11.23 -3.04
CA ASN A 64 -0.16 -11.49 -2.58
C ASN A 64 0.11 -12.96 -2.22
N GLY A 65 -0.86 -13.87 -2.45
CA GLY A 65 -0.74 -15.30 -2.20
C GLY A 65 -1.08 -15.77 -0.79
N GLU A 66 -1.37 -14.86 0.14
CA GLU A 66 -1.85 -15.21 1.49
C GLU A 66 -3.27 -15.78 1.43
N GLN A 67 -3.68 -16.49 2.49
CA GLN A 67 -5.09 -16.79 2.70
C GLN A 67 -5.79 -15.60 3.36
N TYR A 68 -6.92 -15.18 2.79
CA TYR A 68 -7.74 -14.12 3.38
C TYR A 68 -8.26 -14.56 4.75
N ASP A 69 -7.92 -13.80 5.77
CA ASP A 69 -8.46 -13.94 7.12
C ASP A 69 -9.30 -12.71 7.46
N MET A 70 -10.62 -12.90 7.56
CA MET A 70 -11.55 -11.81 7.83
C MET A 70 -11.31 -11.11 9.18
N ASN A 71 -10.55 -11.75 10.10
CA ASN A 71 -10.22 -11.21 11.42
C ASN A 71 -8.91 -10.42 11.46
N LYS A 72 -8.12 -10.42 10.38
CA LYS A 72 -6.90 -9.61 10.26
C LYS A 72 -7.22 -8.22 9.71
N LEU A 73 -6.38 -7.24 10.05
CA LEU A 73 -6.51 -5.86 9.58
C LEU A 73 -5.85 -5.72 8.20
N THR A 74 -6.54 -6.17 7.16
CA THR A 74 -6.11 -6.14 5.77
C THR A 74 -7.17 -5.52 4.88
N ALA A 75 -6.77 -5.18 3.64
CA ALA A 75 -7.69 -4.63 2.66
C ALA A 75 -7.22 -4.92 1.23
N ALA A 76 -8.16 -4.81 0.29
CA ALA A 76 -7.90 -4.78 -1.14
C ALA A 76 -7.89 -3.34 -1.66
N HIS A 77 -6.90 -3.04 -2.51
CA HIS A 77 -6.77 -1.78 -3.22
C HIS A 77 -6.31 -2.03 -4.65
N ARG A 78 -6.80 -1.22 -5.61
CA ARG A 78 -6.51 -1.45 -7.04
C ARG A 78 -5.06 -1.19 -7.40
N THR A 79 -4.49 -0.10 -6.90
CA THR A 79 -3.25 0.48 -7.42
C THR A 79 -2.12 0.57 -6.39
N LEU A 80 -2.43 0.67 -5.08
CA LEU A 80 -1.39 0.68 -4.04
C LEU A 80 -0.57 -0.62 -4.09
N PRO A 81 0.76 -0.55 -3.92
CA PRO A 81 1.60 -1.74 -3.83
C PRO A 81 1.10 -2.71 -2.75
N LEU A 82 1.14 -4.03 -3.03
CA LEU A 82 0.89 -5.05 -2.01
C LEU A 82 1.93 -4.91 -0.90
N GLY A 83 1.50 -4.91 0.35
CA GLY A 83 2.33 -4.61 1.51
C GLY A 83 2.28 -3.15 1.96
N SER A 84 1.59 -2.25 1.25
CA SER A 84 1.35 -0.88 1.74
C SER A 84 0.63 -0.90 3.07
N ILE A 85 1.12 -0.09 4.02
CA ILE A 85 0.49 0.14 5.32
C ILE A 85 -0.19 1.49 5.26
N ALA A 86 -1.46 1.54 5.58
CA ALA A 86 -2.24 2.77 5.53
C ALA A 86 -3.13 2.94 6.76
N ILE A 87 -3.30 4.19 7.18
CA ILE A 87 -4.36 4.58 8.11
C ILE A 87 -5.60 4.88 7.26
N VAL A 88 -6.70 4.22 7.61
CA VAL A 88 -8.02 4.47 7.02
C VAL A 88 -8.89 5.14 8.07
N ARG A 89 -9.42 6.29 7.75
CA ARG A 89 -10.30 7.09 8.61
C ARG A 89 -11.69 7.20 7.99
N SER A 90 -12.73 6.86 8.73
CA SER A 90 -14.11 7.16 8.35
C SER A 90 -14.34 8.67 8.46
N THR A 91 -14.73 9.31 7.36
CA THR A 91 -15.03 10.76 7.35
C THR A 91 -16.30 11.10 8.12
N THR A 92 -17.18 10.12 8.33
CA THR A 92 -18.46 10.29 9.06
C THR A 92 -18.29 10.11 10.56
N THR A 93 -17.58 9.07 11.00
CA THR A 93 -17.46 8.74 12.43
C THR A 93 -16.15 9.24 13.06
N GLY A 94 -15.16 9.61 12.24
CA GLY A 94 -13.81 9.96 12.68
C GLY A 94 -12.98 8.77 13.18
N LYS A 95 -13.53 7.56 13.24
CA LYS A 95 -12.79 6.36 13.64
C LYS A 95 -11.70 6.02 12.64
N GLU A 96 -10.59 5.49 13.14
CA GLU A 96 -9.42 5.13 12.35
C GLU A 96 -9.04 3.66 12.56
N VAL A 97 -8.43 3.07 11.54
CA VAL A 97 -7.80 1.75 11.59
C VAL A 97 -6.55 1.72 10.72
N THR A 98 -5.49 1.10 11.21
CA THR A 98 -4.31 0.81 10.40
C THR A 98 -4.48 -0.56 9.74
N ILE A 99 -4.33 -0.59 8.41
CA ILE A 99 -4.48 -1.82 7.61
C ILE A 99 -3.26 -2.04 6.73
N ARG A 100 -3.10 -3.27 6.28
CA ARG A 100 -2.14 -3.63 5.24
C ARG A 100 -2.88 -4.03 3.95
N ILE A 101 -2.43 -3.50 2.82
CA ILE A 101 -2.91 -3.90 1.51
C ILE A 101 -2.28 -5.25 1.15
N ASN A 102 -3.10 -6.29 0.98
CA ASN A 102 -2.65 -7.62 0.60
C ASN A 102 -3.45 -8.22 -0.57
N ASP A 103 -4.43 -7.48 -1.07
CA ASP A 103 -5.31 -7.97 -2.13
C ASP A 103 -5.59 -6.90 -3.19
N ARG A 104 -6.18 -7.32 -4.34
CA ARG A 104 -6.58 -6.47 -5.46
C ARG A 104 -8.10 -6.33 -5.54
N GLY A 105 -8.52 -5.12 -5.75
CA GLY A 105 -9.90 -4.65 -5.78
C GLY A 105 -10.02 -3.28 -5.12
N PRO A 106 -11.22 -2.71 -4.99
CA PRO A 106 -12.48 -3.16 -5.55
C PRO A 106 -12.55 -3.02 -7.07
N PHE A 107 -13.27 -3.93 -7.72
CA PHE A 107 -13.56 -3.85 -9.16
C PHE A 107 -14.97 -3.30 -9.43
N ALA A 108 -15.66 -2.81 -8.40
CA ALA A 108 -16.92 -2.09 -8.50
C ALA A 108 -16.67 -0.59 -8.64
N LYS A 109 -17.42 0.04 -9.57
CA LYS A 109 -17.31 1.49 -9.84
C LYS A 109 -17.63 2.31 -8.57
N GLY A 110 -16.88 3.39 -8.35
CA GLY A 110 -17.08 4.31 -7.23
C GLY A 110 -16.49 3.89 -5.88
N ARG A 111 -15.90 2.68 -5.77
CA ARG A 111 -15.19 2.25 -4.58
C ARG A 111 -13.68 2.33 -4.77
N VAL A 112 -12.96 2.67 -3.69
CA VAL A 112 -11.49 2.76 -3.67
C VAL A 112 -10.87 1.67 -2.79
N LEU A 113 -11.60 1.15 -1.80
CA LEU A 113 -11.07 0.22 -0.81
C LEU A 113 -12.12 -0.83 -0.43
N ASP A 114 -11.69 -2.10 -0.31
CA ASP A 114 -12.49 -3.15 0.32
C ASP A 114 -11.74 -3.64 1.57
N LEU A 115 -12.33 -3.40 2.75
CA LEU A 115 -11.76 -3.77 4.03
C LEU A 115 -12.07 -5.23 4.39
N SER A 116 -11.24 -5.83 5.23
CA SER A 116 -11.60 -7.03 5.96
C SER A 116 -12.76 -6.74 6.93
N TYR A 117 -13.43 -7.79 7.41
CA TYR A 117 -14.45 -7.65 8.45
C TYR A 117 -13.91 -6.95 9.70
N ALA A 118 -12.71 -7.31 10.14
CA ALA A 118 -12.08 -6.68 11.31
C ALA A 118 -11.85 -5.18 11.08
N GLY A 119 -11.38 -4.77 9.91
CA GLY A 119 -11.21 -3.36 9.54
C GLY A 119 -12.55 -2.62 9.55
N ALA A 120 -13.57 -3.18 8.90
CA ALA A 120 -14.90 -2.60 8.84
C ALA A 120 -15.55 -2.47 10.24
N ARG A 121 -15.36 -3.46 11.09
CA ARG A 121 -15.84 -3.44 12.48
C ARG A 121 -15.19 -2.32 13.28
N THR A 122 -13.87 -2.14 13.14
CA THR A 122 -13.14 -1.07 13.82
C THR A 122 -13.65 0.32 13.39
N LEU A 123 -13.91 0.52 12.10
CA LEU A 123 -14.50 1.77 11.59
C LEU A 123 -16.00 1.93 11.93
N GLY A 124 -16.67 0.87 12.40
CA GLY A 124 -18.09 0.89 12.72
C GLY A 124 -19.01 0.86 11.51
N MET A 125 -18.55 0.34 10.35
CA MET A 125 -19.29 0.38 9.09
C MET A 125 -19.95 -0.95 8.69
N VAL A 126 -19.84 -2.01 9.49
CA VAL A 126 -20.34 -3.35 9.13
C VAL A 126 -21.83 -3.32 8.79
N GLY A 127 -22.66 -2.67 9.62
CA GLY A 127 -24.10 -2.61 9.41
C GLY A 127 -24.54 -1.80 8.19
N GLN A 128 -23.77 -0.78 7.83
CA GLN A 128 -24.02 0.08 6.65
C GLN A 128 -23.47 -0.53 5.36
N GLY A 129 -22.53 -1.47 5.46
CA GLY A 129 -21.86 -2.09 4.32
C GLY A 129 -20.84 -1.23 3.60
N THR A 130 -21.00 0.09 3.60
CA THR A 130 -20.11 1.06 2.95
C THR A 130 -19.90 2.29 3.82
N ALA A 131 -18.78 3.00 3.61
CA ALA A 131 -18.49 4.29 4.27
C ALA A 131 -17.58 5.17 3.41
N GLN A 132 -17.75 6.48 3.52
CA GLN A 132 -16.76 7.45 3.00
C GLN A 132 -15.52 7.42 3.89
N ILE A 133 -14.36 7.29 3.27
CA ILE A 133 -13.09 7.21 3.98
C ILE A 133 -12.03 8.16 3.40
N GLU A 134 -11.05 8.45 4.23
CA GLU A 134 -9.74 8.94 3.84
C GLU A 134 -8.72 7.85 4.17
N LEU A 135 -7.95 7.44 3.17
CA LEU A 135 -6.83 6.53 3.30
C LEU A 135 -5.53 7.34 3.23
N ARG A 136 -4.57 7.08 4.14
CA ARG A 136 -3.24 7.70 4.13
C ARG A 136 -2.16 6.63 4.25
N VAL A 137 -1.29 6.55 3.26
CA VAL A 137 -0.14 5.64 3.29
C VAL A 137 0.88 6.12 4.30
N ILE A 138 1.26 5.24 5.24
CA ILE A 138 2.24 5.54 6.31
C ILE A 138 3.49 4.69 6.23
N GLY A 139 3.51 3.66 5.40
CA GLY A 139 4.64 2.75 5.28
C GLY A 139 4.41 1.64 4.27
N PHE A 140 5.37 0.74 4.23
CA PHE A 140 5.36 -0.42 3.35
C PHE A 140 6.07 -1.61 3.99
N GLN A 141 5.51 -2.78 3.82
CA GLN A 141 6.08 -4.06 4.24
C GLN A 141 6.28 -4.94 3.00
N GLY A 142 7.49 -5.03 2.48
CA GLY A 142 7.82 -5.80 1.28
C GLY A 142 9.08 -5.28 0.59
N ARG A 143 9.41 -5.85 -0.57
CA ARG A 143 10.55 -5.44 -1.39
C ARG A 143 10.07 -4.54 -2.53
N THR A 144 10.78 -3.45 -2.78
CA THR A 144 10.45 -2.50 -3.87
C THR A 144 10.52 -3.11 -5.27
N ALA A 145 11.28 -4.21 -5.43
CA ALA A 145 11.41 -4.91 -6.72
C ALA A 145 10.12 -5.62 -7.17
N ASP A 146 9.20 -5.89 -6.24
CA ASP A 146 7.99 -6.69 -6.48
C ASP A 146 6.77 -5.79 -6.80
N MET A 147 6.99 -4.55 -7.23
CA MET A 147 5.91 -3.57 -7.35
C MET A 147 5.08 -3.65 -8.65
N GLY A 148 5.47 -4.48 -9.61
CA GLY A 148 4.73 -4.62 -10.87
C GLY A 148 4.53 -3.31 -11.63
N PHE A 149 3.59 -3.32 -12.58
CA PHE A 149 3.22 -2.16 -13.38
C PHE A 149 1.74 -1.83 -13.20
N LEU A 150 1.37 -0.58 -13.47
CA LEU A 150 -0.03 -0.20 -13.60
C LEU A 150 -0.50 -0.52 -15.02
N ARG A 151 -1.71 -1.06 -15.13
CA ARG A 151 -2.38 -1.36 -16.40
C ARG A 151 -3.79 -0.79 -16.41
N VAL A 152 -4.32 -0.58 -17.60
CA VAL A 152 -5.71 -0.19 -17.79
C VAL A 152 -6.50 -1.40 -18.30
N GLN A 153 -7.48 -1.88 -17.55
CA GLN A 153 -8.43 -2.87 -18.04
C GLN A 153 -9.60 -2.16 -18.72
N ILE A 154 -9.88 -2.54 -19.96
CA ILE A 154 -10.90 -1.90 -20.81
C ILE A 154 -12.05 -2.85 -21.17
N GLY A 155 -12.06 -4.05 -20.65
CA GLY A 155 -13.16 -4.99 -20.88
C GLY A 155 -12.91 -6.36 -20.26
N SER A 156 -14.00 -7.12 -20.10
CA SER A 156 -14.00 -8.51 -19.62
C SER A 156 -15.10 -9.30 -20.34
N PHE A 157 -14.73 -10.26 -21.17
CA PHE A 157 -15.61 -10.97 -22.07
C PHE A 157 -15.74 -12.44 -21.71
N ALA A 158 -16.89 -13.05 -22.04
CA ALA A 158 -17.06 -14.50 -22.00
C ALA A 158 -16.34 -15.19 -23.17
N GLU A 159 -16.33 -14.52 -24.33
CA GLU A 159 -15.77 -15.03 -25.58
C GLU A 159 -14.40 -14.38 -25.87
N HIS A 160 -13.41 -15.21 -26.17
CA HIS A 160 -12.04 -14.76 -26.50
C HIS A 160 -12.02 -13.85 -27.73
N GLN A 161 -12.86 -14.14 -28.74
CA GLN A 161 -12.90 -13.36 -29.99
C GLN A 161 -13.29 -11.91 -29.76
N ASN A 162 -14.26 -11.63 -28.88
CA ASN A 162 -14.67 -10.26 -28.52
C ASN A 162 -13.53 -9.51 -27.80
N ALA A 163 -12.80 -10.20 -26.93
CA ALA A 163 -11.63 -9.64 -26.30
C ALA A 163 -10.52 -9.33 -27.32
N ALA A 164 -10.28 -10.23 -28.30
CA ALA A 164 -9.27 -10.04 -29.34
C ALA A 164 -9.58 -8.83 -30.24
N ILE A 165 -10.85 -8.64 -30.62
CA ILE A 165 -11.28 -7.48 -31.41
C ILE A 165 -11.02 -6.18 -30.66
N LEU A 166 -11.40 -6.11 -29.37
CA LEU A 166 -11.15 -4.91 -28.56
C LEU A 166 -9.66 -4.67 -28.39
N LEU A 167 -8.85 -5.72 -28.11
CA LEU A 167 -7.39 -5.59 -27.99
C LEU A 167 -6.78 -5.00 -29.27
N GLN A 168 -7.17 -5.52 -30.44
CA GLN A 168 -6.65 -5.01 -31.73
C GLN A 168 -6.98 -3.54 -31.94
N ARG A 169 -8.18 -3.08 -31.58
CA ARG A 169 -8.56 -1.67 -31.63
C ARG A 169 -7.68 -0.82 -30.68
N ALA A 170 -7.53 -1.29 -29.44
CA ALA A 170 -6.76 -0.58 -28.41
C ALA A 170 -5.25 -0.51 -28.72
N GLN A 171 -4.69 -1.54 -29.36
CA GLN A 171 -3.27 -1.58 -29.76
C GLN A 171 -2.89 -0.55 -30.83
N ARG A 172 -3.85 0.01 -31.53
CA ARG A 172 -3.61 1.16 -32.43
C ARG A 172 -3.28 2.46 -31.67
N ILE A 173 -3.71 2.54 -30.40
CA ILE A 173 -3.52 3.68 -29.51
C ILE A 173 -2.33 3.44 -28.59
N TYR A 174 -2.29 2.27 -27.97
CA TYR A 174 -1.22 1.77 -27.07
C TYR A 174 -0.80 0.37 -27.51
N PRO A 175 0.37 0.19 -28.12
CA PRO A 175 0.83 -1.09 -28.65
C PRO A 175 0.94 -2.21 -27.59
N ALA A 176 1.36 -1.85 -26.38
CA ALA A 176 1.46 -2.80 -25.26
C ALA A 176 0.07 -3.17 -24.73
N GLY A 177 -0.37 -4.38 -24.99
CA GLY A 177 -1.65 -4.89 -24.51
C GLY A 177 -1.71 -6.41 -24.56
N ARG A 178 -2.54 -7.00 -23.68
CA ARG A 178 -2.71 -8.45 -23.58
C ARG A 178 -4.15 -8.83 -23.25
N ILE A 179 -4.48 -10.11 -23.47
CA ILE A 179 -5.67 -10.75 -22.94
C ILE A 179 -5.24 -11.64 -21.77
N GLN A 180 -5.77 -11.36 -20.59
CA GLN A 180 -5.60 -12.21 -19.41
C GLN A 180 -6.83 -13.13 -19.29
N THR A 181 -6.59 -14.44 -19.30
CA THR A 181 -7.65 -15.43 -19.01
C THR A 181 -7.74 -15.61 -17.49
N VAL A 182 -8.95 -15.46 -16.94
CA VAL A 182 -9.24 -15.70 -15.53
C VAL A 182 -10.44 -16.62 -15.38
N ASP A 183 -10.47 -17.42 -14.33
CA ASP A 183 -11.63 -18.21 -13.94
C ASP A 183 -12.31 -17.55 -12.74
N LEU A 184 -13.57 -17.17 -12.89
CA LEU A 184 -14.36 -16.52 -11.87
C LEU A 184 -15.56 -17.41 -11.54
N ALA A 185 -15.47 -18.13 -10.41
CA ALA A 185 -16.52 -19.04 -9.97
C ALA A 185 -16.95 -20.05 -11.06
N GLY A 186 -15.97 -20.69 -11.70
CA GLY A 186 -16.18 -21.68 -12.77
C GLY A 186 -16.56 -21.09 -14.13
N ARG A 187 -16.50 -19.76 -14.28
CA ARG A 187 -16.76 -19.06 -15.55
C ARG A 187 -15.49 -18.42 -16.06
N ARG A 188 -15.01 -18.89 -17.21
CA ARG A 188 -13.85 -18.29 -17.87
C ARG A 188 -14.17 -16.91 -18.38
N ARG A 189 -13.26 -15.95 -18.15
CA ARG A 189 -13.35 -14.57 -18.64
C ARG A 189 -12.04 -14.16 -19.27
N TYR A 190 -12.15 -13.33 -20.31
CA TYR A 190 -11.04 -12.79 -21.08
C TYR A 190 -10.97 -11.29 -20.84
N ARG A 191 -9.99 -10.86 -20.03
CA ARG A 191 -9.80 -9.46 -19.66
C ARG A 191 -8.82 -8.80 -20.61
N VAL A 192 -9.22 -7.68 -21.22
CA VAL A 192 -8.35 -6.87 -22.09
C VAL A 192 -7.64 -5.83 -21.22
N GLN A 193 -6.31 -5.90 -21.21
CA GLN A 193 -5.44 -5.07 -20.37
C GLN A 193 -4.41 -4.37 -21.24
N ILE A 194 -4.25 -3.05 -21.05
CA ILE A 194 -3.44 -2.18 -21.88
C ILE A 194 -2.35 -1.50 -21.06
N GLY A 195 -1.16 -1.39 -21.66
CA GLY A 195 -0.03 -0.62 -21.16
C GLY A 195 0.75 -1.29 -20.02
N GLU A 196 1.88 -0.68 -19.71
CA GLU A 196 2.75 -0.94 -18.55
C GLU A 196 3.21 0.41 -18.03
N PHE A 197 2.40 1.01 -17.16
CA PHE A 197 2.63 2.37 -16.67
C PHE A 197 3.35 2.33 -15.33
N LYS A 198 4.28 3.26 -15.15
CA LYS A 198 5.05 3.38 -13.89
C LYS A 198 4.34 4.24 -12.85
N THR A 199 3.48 5.16 -13.29
CA THR A 199 2.78 6.10 -12.41
C THR A 199 1.27 6.05 -12.66
N GLU A 200 0.49 6.35 -11.61
CA GLU A 200 -0.96 6.42 -11.69
C GLU A 200 -1.43 7.48 -12.68
N THR A 201 -0.78 8.65 -12.69
CA THR A 201 -1.10 9.73 -13.64
C THR A 201 -0.96 9.27 -15.10
N GLN A 202 0.07 8.48 -15.44
CA GLN A 202 0.22 7.93 -16.79
C GLN A 202 -0.90 6.93 -17.11
N ALA A 203 -1.24 6.06 -16.17
CA ALA A 203 -2.27 5.05 -16.35
C ALA A 203 -3.68 5.68 -16.47
N GLU A 204 -4.00 6.67 -15.63
CA GLU A 204 -5.28 7.39 -15.68
C GLU A 204 -5.43 8.22 -16.96
N SER A 205 -4.34 8.86 -17.43
CA SER A 205 -4.36 9.56 -18.72
C SER A 205 -4.61 8.60 -19.88
N ALA A 206 -4.02 7.40 -19.82
CA ALA A 206 -4.27 6.35 -20.82
C ALA A 206 -5.70 5.81 -20.73
N ALA A 207 -6.25 5.63 -19.53
CA ALA A 207 -7.63 5.21 -19.29
C ALA A 207 -8.61 6.19 -19.93
N THR A 208 -8.50 7.48 -19.62
CA THR A 208 -9.35 8.55 -20.19
C THR A 208 -9.30 8.55 -21.72
N ARG A 209 -8.11 8.39 -22.31
CA ARG A 209 -7.99 8.35 -23.77
C ARG A 209 -8.64 7.11 -24.37
N LEU A 210 -8.44 5.91 -23.75
CA LEU A 210 -9.05 4.67 -24.24
C LEU A 210 -10.59 4.70 -24.12
N GLU A 211 -11.13 5.28 -23.04
CA GLU A 211 -12.57 5.49 -22.89
C GLU A 211 -13.13 6.37 -24.01
N ALA A 212 -12.48 7.51 -24.28
CA ALA A 212 -12.92 8.46 -25.30
C ALA A 212 -12.84 7.87 -26.73
N ASP A 213 -11.74 7.16 -27.06
CA ASP A 213 -11.48 6.70 -28.43
C ASP A 213 -12.22 5.39 -28.77
N LEU A 214 -12.55 4.56 -27.74
CA LEU A 214 -13.11 3.22 -27.96
C LEU A 214 -14.54 3.05 -27.44
N ASP A 215 -15.10 4.03 -26.72
CA ASP A 215 -16.41 3.98 -26.07
C ASP A 215 -16.51 2.77 -25.13
N VAL A 216 -15.61 2.67 -24.17
CA VAL A 216 -15.53 1.59 -23.18
C VAL A 216 -15.43 2.14 -21.78
N ASP A 217 -15.90 1.39 -20.79
CA ASP A 217 -15.54 1.63 -19.39
C ASP A 217 -14.12 1.08 -19.12
N SER A 218 -13.35 1.79 -18.32
CA SER A 218 -12.03 1.35 -17.92
C SER A 218 -11.79 1.47 -16.42
N PHE A 219 -10.73 0.82 -15.95
CA PHE A 219 -10.17 1.09 -14.62
C PHE A 219 -8.67 0.77 -14.59
N VAL A 220 -7.95 1.56 -13.83
CA VAL A 220 -6.53 1.35 -13.56
C VAL A 220 -6.38 0.35 -12.40
N PHE A 221 -5.44 -0.58 -12.55
CA PHE A 221 -5.08 -1.52 -11.50
C PHE A 221 -3.57 -1.83 -11.56
N ARG A 222 -3.02 -2.32 -10.47
CA ARG A 222 -1.63 -2.80 -10.43
C ARG A 222 -1.58 -4.28 -10.79
N ASP A 223 -0.70 -4.59 -11.73
CA ASP A 223 -0.35 -5.94 -12.14
C ASP A 223 0.93 -6.34 -11.39
N ASP A 224 0.81 -7.30 -10.49
CA ASP A 224 1.90 -7.78 -9.64
C ASP A 224 2.57 -9.06 -10.21
N SER A 225 2.24 -9.46 -11.47
CA SER A 225 2.76 -10.64 -12.15
C SER A 225 4.10 -10.40 -12.84
#